data_efa49750864184ef9773f80e59821fc2
#
_entry.id   efa49750864184ef9773f80e59821fc2
#
_cell.length_a   1.000
_cell.length_b   1.000
_cell.length_c   1.000
_cell.angle_alpha   90.00
_cell.angle_beta   90.00
_cell.angle_gamma   90.00
#
_symmetry.space_group_name_H-M   'P 1'
#
loop_
_entity.id
_entity.type
_entity.pdbx_description
1 polymer ?
#
loop_
_entity_poly.entity_id
_entity_poly.type
_entity_poly.pdbx_seq_one_letter_code
_entity_poly.pdbx_strand_id
1 'polypeptide(L)'
;NRHIETDASGYLLNVDDWDIEVAQAIAKLEQLELTDAHWEIIHFVRAFYQEYKTSPAIRMLVKATAQKLGEDKGNSRYLQHLFPDGPAKQATKLAGLPKPAKCL
;
A
#
# COMPACT_ATOMS: atom_id res chain seq x y z
N ASN A 1 -19.62 -12.63 0.73
CA ASN A 1 -20.07 -11.28 0.39
C ASN A 1 -19.91 -10.35 1.56
N ARG A 2 -18.74 -9.78 1.67
CA ARG A 2 -18.44 -8.82 2.71
C ARG A 2 -18.70 -7.42 2.21
N HIS A 3 -19.25 -6.61 3.08
CA HIS A 3 -19.41 -5.19 2.78
C HIS A 3 -18.32 -4.43 3.52
N ILE A 4 -17.39 -3.85 2.76
CA ILE A 4 -16.27 -3.08 3.31
C ILE A 4 -16.47 -1.63 2.91
N GLU A 5 -16.52 -0.75 3.89
CA GLU A 5 -16.72 0.66 3.63
C GLU A 5 -15.42 1.35 3.23
N THR A 6 -15.51 2.15 2.18
CA THR A 6 -14.36 2.89 1.67
C THR A 6 -14.75 4.35 1.46
N ASP A 7 -13.74 5.21 1.31
CA ASP A 7 -13.99 6.58 0.91
C ASP A 7 -14.17 6.66 -0.61
N ALA A 8 -14.36 7.87 -1.12
CA ALA A 8 -14.63 8.08 -2.54
C ALA A 8 -13.49 7.62 -3.43
N SER A 9 -12.28 7.56 -2.90
CA SER A 9 -11.09 7.12 -3.65
C SER A 9 -10.81 5.63 -3.50
N GLY A 10 -11.58 4.91 -2.68
CA GLY A 10 -11.42 3.49 -2.49
C GLY A 10 -10.53 3.07 -1.33
N TYR A 11 -10.09 4.02 -0.51
CA TYR A 11 -9.34 3.69 0.72
C TYR A 11 -10.30 3.23 1.80
N LEU A 12 -9.88 2.23 2.58
CA LEU A 12 -10.73 1.73 3.67
C LEU A 12 -10.96 2.79 4.73
N LEU A 13 -12.18 2.85 5.23
CA LEU A 13 -12.50 3.73 6.35
C LEU A 13 -12.02 3.16 7.67
N ASN A 14 -11.94 1.83 7.77
CA ASN A 14 -11.50 1.17 9.00
C ASN A 14 -10.36 0.21 8.67
N VAL A 15 -9.17 0.53 9.21
CA VAL A 15 -7.96 -0.26 8.98
C VAL A 15 -8.15 -1.72 9.40
N ASP A 16 -8.98 -1.95 10.42
CA ASP A 16 -9.20 -3.29 10.96
C ASP A 16 -10.06 -4.17 10.05
N ASP A 17 -10.70 -3.58 9.04
CA ASP A 17 -11.49 -4.37 8.07
C ASP A 17 -10.61 -5.08 7.03
N TRP A 18 -9.31 -4.83 7.05
CA TRP A 18 -8.41 -5.37 6.04
C TRP A 18 -8.02 -6.82 6.33
N ASP A 19 -7.95 -7.62 5.28
CA ASP A 19 -7.28 -8.92 5.29
C ASP A 19 -6.82 -9.21 3.85
N ILE A 20 -6.28 -10.40 3.65
CA ILE A 20 -5.75 -10.80 2.33
C ILE A 20 -6.83 -10.75 1.25
N GLU A 21 -8.04 -11.18 1.58
CA GLU A 21 -9.14 -11.16 0.60
C GLU A 21 -9.51 -9.73 0.21
N VAL A 22 -9.48 -8.80 1.17
CA VAL A 22 -9.77 -7.40 0.88
C VAL A 22 -8.71 -6.83 -0.07
N ALA A 23 -7.43 -7.14 0.18
CA ALA A 23 -6.36 -6.68 -0.69
C ALA A 23 -6.53 -7.25 -2.10
N GLN A 24 -6.90 -8.52 -2.21
CA GLN A 24 -7.11 -9.15 -3.51
C GLN A 24 -8.29 -8.51 -4.26
N ALA A 25 -9.36 -8.16 -3.55
CA ALA A 25 -10.50 -7.51 -4.15
C ALA A 25 -10.14 -6.11 -4.66
N ILE A 26 -9.35 -5.36 -3.89
CA ILE A 26 -8.90 -4.04 -4.32
C ILE A 26 -8.00 -4.17 -5.55
N ALA A 27 -7.08 -5.14 -5.54
CA ALA A 27 -6.18 -5.38 -6.66
C ALA A 27 -6.97 -5.68 -7.94
N LYS A 28 -8.04 -6.46 -7.81
CA LYS A 28 -8.88 -6.78 -8.96
C LYS A 28 -9.54 -5.53 -9.53
N LEU A 29 -10.02 -4.65 -8.67
CA LEU A 29 -10.60 -3.38 -9.11
C LEU A 29 -9.56 -2.48 -9.77
N GLU A 30 -8.31 -2.55 -9.32
CA GLU A 30 -7.21 -1.76 -9.87
C GLU A 30 -6.57 -2.44 -11.08
N GLN A 31 -7.06 -3.62 -11.45
CA GLN A 31 -6.51 -4.41 -12.56
C GLN A 31 -5.03 -4.74 -12.35
N LEU A 32 -4.68 -5.08 -11.12
CA LEU A 32 -3.32 -5.37 -10.73
C LEU A 32 -3.21 -6.81 -10.24
N GLU A 33 -2.26 -7.54 -10.79
CA GLU A 33 -1.98 -8.89 -10.33
C GLU A 33 -0.94 -8.84 -9.22
N LEU A 34 -1.27 -9.39 -8.05
CA LEU A 34 -0.38 -9.34 -6.90
C LEU A 34 0.59 -10.51 -6.92
N THR A 35 1.88 -10.19 -6.95
CA THR A 35 2.95 -11.17 -6.85
C THR A 35 3.54 -11.13 -5.45
N ASP A 36 4.47 -12.03 -5.17
CA ASP A 36 5.15 -12.02 -3.87
C ASP A 36 5.83 -10.69 -3.59
N ALA A 37 6.37 -10.05 -4.63
CA ALA A 37 6.98 -8.74 -4.48
C ALA A 37 5.97 -7.68 -4.04
N HIS A 38 4.76 -7.73 -4.58
CA HIS A 38 3.69 -6.83 -4.14
C HIS A 38 3.33 -7.07 -2.69
N TRP A 39 3.17 -8.34 -2.31
CA TRP A 39 2.80 -8.67 -0.93
C TRP A 39 3.84 -8.21 0.08
N GLU A 40 5.11 -8.30 -0.29
CA GLU A 40 6.18 -7.84 0.58
C GLU A 40 6.02 -6.35 0.91
N ILE A 41 5.74 -5.55 -0.10
CA ILE A 41 5.55 -4.11 0.10
C ILE A 41 4.24 -3.82 0.85
N ILE A 42 3.17 -4.54 0.52
CA ILE A 42 1.89 -4.35 1.20
C ILE A 42 2.04 -4.62 2.70
N HIS A 43 2.69 -5.72 3.07
CA HIS A 43 2.90 -6.02 4.49
C HIS A 43 3.84 -5.02 5.14
N PHE A 44 4.82 -4.53 4.39
CA PHE A 44 5.74 -3.54 4.91
C PHE A 44 5.02 -2.23 5.24
N VAL A 45 4.14 -1.75 4.35
CA VAL A 45 3.43 -0.49 4.65
C VAL A 45 2.42 -0.66 5.78
N ARG A 46 1.83 -1.84 5.95
CA ARG A 46 0.97 -2.06 7.10
C ARG A 46 1.77 -2.02 8.40
N ALA A 47 2.95 -2.63 8.42
CA ALA A 47 3.82 -2.58 9.61
C ALA A 47 4.25 -1.15 9.90
N PHE A 48 4.55 -0.38 8.86
CA PHE A 48 4.90 1.02 8.99
C PHE A 48 3.76 1.79 9.67
N TYR A 49 2.54 1.57 9.20
CA TYR A 49 1.38 2.26 9.78
C TYR A 49 1.19 1.89 11.26
N GLN A 50 1.37 0.62 11.59
CA GLN A 50 1.19 0.18 12.96
C GLN A 50 2.21 0.81 13.90
N GLU A 51 3.43 1.03 13.40
CA GLU A 51 4.48 1.63 14.20
C GLU A 51 4.32 3.16 14.30
N TYR A 52 4.05 3.83 13.19
CA TYR A 52 4.08 5.29 13.13
C TYR A 52 2.70 5.94 13.10
N LYS A 53 1.65 5.14 12.99
CA LYS A 53 0.26 5.61 12.97
C LYS A 53 -0.02 6.56 11.82
N THR A 54 0.71 6.40 10.73
CA THR A 54 0.51 7.19 9.51
C THR A 54 0.93 6.37 8.31
N SER A 55 0.29 6.62 7.19
CA SER A 55 0.65 5.98 5.92
C SER A 55 1.86 6.71 5.32
N PRO A 56 2.85 5.99 4.78
CA PRO A 56 4.04 6.66 4.25
C PRO A 56 3.73 7.36 2.92
N ALA A 57 4.18 8.61 2.79
CA ALA A 57 4.23 9.30 1.50
C ALA A 57 5.40 8.72 0.69
N ILE A 58 5.48 9.08 -0.60
CA ILE A 58 6.42 8.42 -1.50
C ILE A 58 7.88 8.49 -1.04
N ARG A 59 8.32 9.65 -0.55
CA ARG A 59 9.70 9.79 -0.10
C ARG A 59 10.02 8.89 1.08
N MET A 60 9.10 8.84 2.05
CA MET A 60 9.28 8.00 3.22
C MET A 60 9.19 6.53 2.83
N LEU A 61 8.30 6.19 1.91
CA LEU A 61 8.17 4.81 1.44
C LEU A 61 9.49 4.33 0.82
N VAL A 62 10.07 5.13 -0.05
CA VAL A 62 11.36 4.78 -0.69
C VAL A 62 12.44 4.61 0.37
N LYS A 63 12.55 5.58 1.27
CA LYS A 63 13.62 5.57 2.28
C LYS A 63 13.46 4.39 3.24
N ALA A 64 12.26 4.19 3.76
CA ALA A 64 12.02 3.12 4.73
C ALA A 64 12.18 1.75 4.09
N THR A 65 11.74 1.60 2.85
CA THR A 65 11.91 0.34 2.13
C THR A 65 13.38 0.05 1.90
N ALA A 66 14.16 1.06 1.52
CA ALA A 66 15.60 0.88 1.32
C ALA A 66 16.29 0.44 2.60
N GLN A 67 15.90 1.00 3.72
CA GLN A 67 16.51 0.65 5.00
C GLN A 67 16.14 -0.76 5.45
N LYS A 68 14.94 -1.21 5.16
CA LYS A 68 14.44 -2.48 5.65
C LYS A 68 14.64 -3.63 4.68
N LEU A 69 14.45 -3.38 3.38
CA LEU A 69 14.45 -4.41 2.35
C LEU A 69 15.60 -4.28 1.36
N GLY A 70 16.37 -3.19 1.45
CA GLY A 70 17.50 -2.97 0.56
C GLY A 70 17.20 -1.95 -0.53
N GLU A 71 18.25 -1.36 -1.09
CA GLU A 71 18.12 -0.30 -2.09
C GLU A 71 17.57 -0.79 -3.42
N ASP A 72 17.74 -2.08 -3.71
CA ASP A 72 17.19 -2.66 -4.92
C ASP A 72 15.67 -2.68 -4.90
N LYS A 73 15.06 -2.65 -3.71
CA LYS A 73 13.60 -2.56 -3.55
C LYS A 73 13.15 -1.19 -3.11
N GLY A 74 14.00 -0.45 -2.40
CA GLY A 74 13.68 0.88 -1.92
C GLY A 74 14.11 1.96 -2.89
N ASN A 75 13.56 1.91 -4.10
CA ASN A 75 13.80 2.94 -5.09
C ASN A 75 12.51 3.16 -5.88
N SER A 76 12.36 4.37 -6.42
CA SER A 76 11.11 4.74 -7.04
C SER A 76 10.82 3.96 -8.32
N ARG A 77 11.85 3.55 -9.05
CA ARG A 77 11.65 2.76 -10.27
C ARG A 77 11.05 1.40 -9.96
N TYR A 78 11.60 0.70 -8.99
CA TYR A 78 11.11 -0.61 -8.59
C TYR A 78 9.68 -0.54 -8.07
N LEU A 79 9.41 0.43 -7.18
CA LEU A 79 8.10 0.59 -6.60
C LEU A 79 7.06 1.02 -7.64
N GLN A 80 7.46 1.89 -8.58
CA GLN A 80 6.57 2.32 -9.65
C GLN A 80 6.22 1.16 -10.58
N HIS A 81 7.16 0.24 -10.78
CA HIS A 81 6.91 -0.95 -11.57
C HIS A 81 5.86 -1.85 -10.93
N LEU A 82 5.92 -2.01 -9.61
CA LEU A 82 4.95 -2.82 -8.89
C LEU A 82 3.58 -2.14 -8.78
N PHE A 83 3.57 -0.82 -8.59
CA PHE A 83 2.34 -0.07 -8.37
C PHE A 83 2.29 1.11 -9.34
N PRO A 84 1.88 0.83 -10.60
CA PRO A 84 1.98 1.84 -11.66
C PRO A 84 1.12 3.09 -11.46
N ASP A 85 0.06 2.99 -10.66
CA ASP A 85 -0.81 4.14 -10.42
C ASP A 85 -0.29 5.06 -9.30
N GLY A 86 0.94 4.83 -8.88
CA GLY A 86 1.59 5.61 -7.83
C GLY A 86 1.87 4.76 -6.61
N PRO A 87 3.16 4.49 -6.32
CA PRO A 87 3.49 3.50 -5.29
C PRO A 87 2.92 3.83 -3.91
N ALA A 88 3.04 5.08 -3.47
CA ALA A 88 2.55 5.43 -2.14
C ALA A 88 1.04 5.30 -2.06
N LYS A 89 0.33 5.75 -3.09
CA LYS A 89 -1.13 5.69 -3.10
C LYS A 89 -1.63 4.26 -3.26
N GLN A 90 -1.11 3.55 -4.24
CA GLN A 90 -1.64 2.22 -4.58
C GLN A 90 -1.28 1.19 -3.51
N ALA A 91 -0.04 1.21 -3.02
CA ALA A 91 0.36 0.29 -1.96
C ALA A 91 -0.44 0.56 -0.67
N THR A 92 -0.66 1.82 -0.34
CA THR A 92 -1.45 2.19 0.82
C THR A 92 -2.89 1.71 0.69
N LYS A 93 -3.48 1.90 -0.48
CA LYS A 93 -4.85 1.44 -0.73
C LYS A 93 -4.95 -0.08 -0.60
N LEU A 94 -4.02 -0.81 -1.21
CA LEU A 94 -4.01 -2.26 -1.14
C LEU A 94 -3.77 -2.78 0.27
N ALA A 95 -3.03 -2.03 1.06
CA ALA A 95 -2.76 -2.38 2.45
C ALA A 95 -3.90 -2.03 3.39
N GLY A 96 -4.98 -1.45 2.89
CA GLY A 96 -6.14 -1.11 3.70
C GLY A 96 -5.90 0.02 4.68
N LEU A 97 -5.01 0.93 4.36
CA LEU A 97 -4.65 2.04 5.22
C LEU A 97 -5.34 3.31 4.76
N PRO A 98 -5.43 4.32 5.63
CA PRO A 98 -5.99 5.60 5.22
C PRO A 98 -5.11 6.28 4.18
N LYS A 99 -5.72 7.18 3.42
CA LYS A 99 -5.01 7.93 2.41
C LYS A 99 -3.80 8.64 3.02
N PRO A 100 -2.64 8.66 2.32
CA PRO A 100 -1.48 9.37 2.86
C PRO A 100 -1.81 10.83 3.13
N ALA A 101 -1.25 11.36 4.23
CA ALA A 101 -1.56 12.71 4.68
C ALA A 101 -1.16 13.77 3.65
N LYS A 102 -0.09 13.50 2.93
CA LYS A 102 0.35 14.39 1.86
C LYS A 102 0.06 13.74 0.53
N CYS A 103 -0.72 14.44 -0.27
CA CYS A 103 -1.08 13.98 -1.58
C CYS A 103 0.06 14.24 -2.54
N LEU A 104 0.62 13.24 -3.08
CA LEU A 104 1.77 13.41 -3.98
C LEU A 104 1.48 12.84 -5.34
#